data_afca6f9971d4f9dac2c264ca9762408f
#
_entry.id   afca6f9971d4f9dac2c264ca9762408f
#
_cell.length_a   1.000
_cell.length_b   1.000
_cell.length_c   1.000
_cell.angle_alpha   90.00
_cell.angle_beta   90.00
_cell.angle_gamma   90.00
#
_symmetry.space_group_name_H-M   'P 1'
#
loop_
_entity.id
_entity.type
_entity.pdbx_description
1 polymer ?
#
loop_
_entity_poly.entity_id
_entity_poly.type
_entity_poly.pdbx_seq_one_letter_code
_entity_poly.pdbx_strand_id
1 'polypeptide(L)'
;MDEELLTVAAVARRIGVAPATLRTWDRRYGLGPSVHEAGEHRRYRPQDLAVLITMRKLITAGVSPADAAKQAKSFQGPVSISQVIEKYEVREDLVHALHKAARSLDKKFIEDALRKDIDLYGVVASWSEVIVPLLVLIGEEWEKTQTGIEVEHLLSEILKSVFREKSAEIAEPCNPRPVLLASVGEETHSLALHALASALAEKNISTYFLGARTPLEALSGVITRSAPPAIFLWAQLSHNGDSRFY
;
A
#
# COMPACT_ATOMS: atom_id res chain seq x y z
N MET A 1 17.94 14.76 26.27
CA MET A 1 16.86 14.83 25.25
C MET A 1 16.25 13.46 25.24
N ASP A 2 15.01 13.35 25.74
CA ASP A 2 14.27 12.07 25.70
C ASP A 2 14.03 11.71 24.23
N GLU A 3 14.61 10.62 23.77
CA GLU A 3 14.29 10.05 22.47
C GLU A 3 12.83 9.60 22.47
N GLU A 4 12.00 10.20 21.64
CA GLU A 4 10.60 9.86 21.51
C GLU A 4 10.45 8.42 20.97
N LEU A 5 10.05 7.51 21.85
CA LEU A 5 9.88 6.09 21.54
C LEU A 5 8.52 5.85 20.87
N LEU A 6 8.53 5.34 19.65
CA LEU A 6 7.32 5.10 18.86
C LEU A 6 6.70 3.73 19.14
N THR A 7 5.37 3.68 19.22
CA THR A 7 4.63 2.41 19.32
C THR A 7 4.65 1.63 17.99
N VAL A 8 4.39 0.31 18.05
CA VAL A 8 4.24 -0.54 16.84
C VAL A 8 3.20 0.04 15.87
N ALA A 9 2.08 0.53 16.39
CA ALA A 9 1.01 1.11 15.56
C ALA A 9 1.48 2.40 14.88
N ALA A 10 2.18 3.29 15.61
CA ALA A 10 2.72 4.52 15.05
C ALA A 10 3.76 4.25 13.96
N VAL A 11 4.67 3.28 14.18
CA VAL A 11 5.65 2.87 13.16
C VAL A 11 4.96 2.24 11.95
N ALA A 12 4.00 1.35 12.15
CA ALA A 12 3.24 0.70 11.08
C ALA A 12 2.56 1.73 10.18
N ARG A 13 1.88 2.72 10.77
CA ARG A 13 1.29 3.85 10.04
C ARG A 13 2.35 4.65 9.28
N ARG A 14 3.42 5.08 9.97
CA ARG A 14 4.49 5.89 9.36
C ARG A 14 5.14 5.24 8.15
N ILE A 15 5.36 3.94 8.18
CA ILE A 15 5.99 3.24 7.06
C ILE A 15 4.97 2.60 6.11
N GLY A 16 3.66 2.74 6.36
CA GLY A 16 2.57 2.24 5.51
C GLY A 16 2.58 0.72 5.35
N VAL A 17 2.69 0.00 6.46
CA VAL A 17 2.55 -1.47 6.50
C VAL A 17 1.65 -1.88 7.66
N ALA A 18 1.03 -3.05 7.58
CA ALA A 18 0.25 -3.57 8.69
C ALA A 18 1.14 -3.86 9.91
N PRO A 19 0.66 -3.67 11.17
CA PRO A 19 1.39 -4.07 12.37
C PRO A 19 1.84 -5.53 12.36
N ALA A 20 1.08 -6.42 11.73
CA ALA A 20 1.43 -7.83 11.53
C ALA A 20 2.67 -8.00 10.64
N THR A 21 2.86 -7.13 9.65
CA THR A 21 4.05 -7.12 8.79
C THR A 21 5.30 -6.78 9.59
N LEU A 22 5.24 -5.77 10.47
CA LEU A 22 6.34 -5.42 11.36
C LEU A 22 6.73 -6.59 12.30
N ARG A 23 5.73 -7.28 12.86
CA ARG A 23 5.99 -8.48 13.68
C ARG A 23 6.65 -9.60 12.87
N THR A 24 6.28 -9.73 11.59
CA THR A 24 6.89 -10.72 10.68
C THR A 24 8.32 -10.33 10.34
N TRP A 25 8.60 -9.06 10.09
CA TRP A 25 9.94 -8.56 9.83
C TRP A 25 10.85 -8.69 11.04
N ASP A 26 10.33 -8.42 12.24
CA ASP A 26 11.02 -8.68 13.49
C ASP A 26 11.37 -10.17 13.63
N ARG A 27 10.38 -11.05 13.55
CA ARG A 27 10.57 -12.49 13.74
C ARG A 27 11.47 -13.13 12.69
N ARG A 28 11.30 -12.78 11.39
CA ARG A 28 12.04 -13.43 10.29
C ARG A 28 13.39 -12.81 10.03
N TYR A 29 13.51 -11.53 10.23
CA TYR A 29 14.70 -10.78 9.82
C TYR A 29 15.37 -10.05 10.97
N GLY A 30 14.83 -10.10 12.19
CA GLY A 30 15.37 -9.39 13.36
C GLY A 30 15.38 -7.87 13.16
N LEU A 31 14.31 -7.32 12.57
CA LEU A 31 14.08 -5.89 12.38
C LEU A 31 13.04 -5.40 13.39
N GLY A 32 13.19 -5.81 14.63
CA GLY A 32 12.40 -5.37 15.76
C GLY A 32 12.97 -4.11 16.43
N PRO A 33 12.33 -3.65 17.50
CA PRO A 33 12.82 -2.52 18.29
C PRO A 33 14.16 -2.86 18.97
N SER A 34 15.10 -1.94 18.92
CA SER A 34 16.42 -2.09 19.56
C SER A 34 16.34 -2.08 21.09
N VAL A 35 15.24 -1.58 21.67
CA VAL A 35 14.94 -1.60 23.10
C VAL A 35 13.70 -2.43 23.35
N HIS A 36 13.88 -3.60 23.95
CA HIS A 36 12.78 -4.47 24.33
C HIS A 36 13.08 -5.13 25.66
N GLU A 37 12.30 -4.80 26.69
CA GLU A 37 12.27 -5.55 27.94
C GLU A 37 11.13 -6.56 27.90
N ALA A 38 11.40 -7.77 28.40
CA ALA A 38 10.41 -8.85 28.40
C ALA A 38 9.19 -8.45 29.27
N GLY A 39 8.02 -8.33 28.63
CA GLY A 39 6.77 -7.93 29.29
C GLY A 39 6.33 -6.47 29.01
N GLU A 40 7.16 -5.67 28.39
CA GLU A 40 6.79 -4.31 27.99
C GLU A 40 6.30 -4.21 26.53
N HIS A 41 5.51 -3.14 26.27
CA HIS A 41 5.07 -2.83 24.91
C HIS A 41 6.27 -2.45 24.03
N ARG A 42 6.40 -3.10 22.88
CA ARG A 42 7.44 -2.81 21.87
C ARG A 42 7.48 -1.34 21.52
N ARG A 43 8.67 -0.72 21.69
CA ARG A 43 8.93 0.66 21.38
C ARG A 43 10.12 0.80 20.44
N TYR A 44 9.94 1.53 19.35
CA TYR A 44 10.94 1.74 18.31
C TYR A 44 11.64 3.07 18.51
N ARG A 45 12.95 3.08 18.35
CA ARG A 45 13.75 4.29 18.28
C ARG A 45 13.72 4.88 16.86
N PRO A 46 14.06 6.15 16.66
CA PRO A 46 14.20 6.75 15.32
C PRO A 46 15.14 5.97 14.39
N GLN A 47 16.20 5.36 14.95
CA GLN A 47 17.13 4.54 14.19
C GLN A 47 16.50 3.24 13.68
N ASP A 48 15.66 2.60 14.48
CA ASP A 48 14.90 1.41 14.08
C ASP A 48 13.96 1.75 12.93
N LEU A 49 13.32 2.92 13.00
CA LEU A 49 12.45 3.43 11.95
C LEU A 49 13.20 3.61 10.62
N ALA A 50 14.41 4.17 10.64
CA ALA A 50 15.23 4.37 9.45
C ALA A 50 15.54 3.04 8.74
N VAL A 51 15.86 1.98 9.50
CA VAL A 51 16.10 0.63 8.97
C VAL A 51 14.84 0.05 8.33
N LEU A 52 13.69 0.19 9.00
CA LEU A 52 12.41 -0.30 8.50
C LEU A 52 11.96 0.44 7.23
N ILE A 53 12.19 1.74 7.14
CA ILE A 53 11.94 2.55 5.94
C ILE A 53 12.81 2.08 4.78
N THR A 54 14.11 1.87 5.05
CA THR A 54 15.05 1.38 4.03
C THR A 54 14.63 0.01 3.52
N MET A 55 14.27 -0.91 4.40
CA MET A 55 13.75 -2.23 4.02
C MET A 55 12.52 -2.10 3.11
N ARG A 56 11.56 -1.24 3.49
CA ARG A 56 10.36 -1.05 2.69
C ARG A 56 10.68 -0.48 1.31
N LYS A 57 11.53 0.56 1.23
CA LYS A 57 11.96 1.14 -0.06
C LYS A 57 12.55 0.08 -0.99
N LEU A 58 13.40 -0.78 -0.46
CA LEU A 58 14.01 -1.86 -1.23
C LEU A 58 12.98 -2.89 -1.71
N ILE A 59 12.02 -3.27 -0.85
CA ILE A 59 10.92 -4.17 -1.25
C ILE A 59 10.07 -3.52 -2.34
N THR A 60 9.72 -2.24 -2.20
CA THR A 60 8.95 -1.49 -3.20
C THR A 60 9.72 -1.35 -4.53
N ALA A 61 11.06 -1.32 -4.47
CA ALA A 61 11.93 -1.36 -5.65
C ALA A 61 12.12 -2.77 -6.23
N GLY A 62 11.42 -3.79 -5.72
CA GLY A 62 11.45 -5.16 -6.24
C GLY A 62 12.54 -6.06 -5.63
N VAL A 63 13.27 -5.59 -4.61
CA VAL A 63 14.26 -6.41 -3.90
C VAL A 63 13.54 -7.44 -3.03
N SER A 64 14.03 -8.68 -3.01
CA SER A 64 13.44 -9.73 -2.17
C SER A 64 13.43 -9.32 -0.68
N PRO A 65 12.42 -9.67 0.12
CA PRO A 65 12.37 -9.28 1.53
C PRO A 65 13.59 -9.70 2.35
N ALA A 66 14.20 -10.83 2.02
CA ALA A 66 15.42 -11.31 2.70
C ALA A 66 16.63 -10.43 2.37
N ASP A 67 16.83 -10.10 1.10
CA ASP A 67 17.93 -9.23 0.66
C ASP A 67 17.72 -7.79 1.09
N ALA A 68 16.47 -7.31 1.05
CA ALA A 68 16.10 -5.98 1.54
C ALA A 68 16.42 -5.83 3.03
N ALA A 69 16.11 -6.83 3.85
CA ALA A 69 16.44 -6.84 5.27
C ALA A 69 17.95 -6.84 5.52
N LYS A 70 18.71 -7.62 4.74
CA LYS A 70 20.17 -7.66 4.84
C LYS A 70 20.80 -6.31 4.49
N GLN A 71 20.34 -5.70 3.37
CA GLN A 71 20.81 -4.39 2.94
C GLN A 71 20.39 -3.28 3.94
N ALA A 72 19.16 -3.32 4.46
CA ALA A 72 18.70 -2.34 5.43
C ALA A 72 19.53 -2.37 6.73
N LYS A 73 19.93 -3.53 7.21
CA LYS A 73 20.80 -3.67 8.38
C LYS A 73 22.24 -3.16 8.16
N SER A 74 22.75 -3.31 6.95
CA SER A 74 24.11 -2.83 6.61
C SER A 74 24.17 -1.35 6.30
N PHE A 75 23.02 -0.67 6.24
CA PHE A 75 22.92 0.75 5.92
C PHE A 75 23.37 1.57 7.14
N GLN A 76 24.63 1.98 7.14
CA GLN A 76 25.25 2.89 8.14
C GLN A 76 25.43 4.31 7.61
N GLY A 77 24.69 4.69 6.56
CA GLY A 77 24.77 6.03 6.01
C GLY A 77 24.15 7.06 6.98
N PRO A 78 24.62 8.31 6.96
CA PRO A 78 23.94 9.39 7.68
C PRO A 78 22.61 9.66 6.98
N VAL A 79 21.57 8.95 7.41
CA VAL A 79 20.20 9.42 7.13
C VAL A 79 20.06 10.64 8.03
N SER A 80 19.92 11.80 7.41
CA SER A 80 19.44 12.97 8.15
C SER A 80 18.02 12.61 8.61
N ILE A 81 17.95 12.12 9.85
CA ILE A 81 16.70 11.73 10.50
C ILE A 81 15.71 12.89 10.39
N SER A 82 16.19 14.15 10.51
CA SER A 82 15.41 15.36 10.31
C SER A 82 14.75 15.43 8.93
N GLN A 83 15.45 15.15 7.84
CA GLN A 83 14.87 15.18 6.48
C GLN A 83 13.87 14.03 6.23
N VAL A 84 14.12 12.89 6.86
CA VAL A 84 13.19 11.76 6.79
C VAL A 84 11.94 12.06 7.61
N ILE A 85 12.11 12.58 8.83
CA ILE A 85 10.99 12.97 9.71
C ILE A 85 10.18 14.08 9.04
N GLU A 86 10.81 15.15 8.55
CA GLU A 86 10.13 16.27 7.89
C GLU A 86 9.32 15.83 6.67
N LYS A 87 9.86 14.95 5.84
CA LYS A 87 9.13 14.38 4.70
C LYS A 87 7.96 13.50 5.14
N TYR A 88 8.11 12.74 6.22
CA TYR A 88 7.04 11.89 6.74
C TYR A 88 5.99 12.68 7.50
N GLU A 89 6.36 13.74 8.22
CA GLU A 89 5.42 14.64 8.88
C GLU A 89 4.49 15.32 7.89
N VAL A 90 5.00 15.80 6.76
CA VAL A 90 4.19 16.41 5.70
C VAL A 90 3.16 15.44 5.11
N ARG A 91 3.52 14.15 4.97
CA ARG A 91 2.58 13.15 4.44
C ARG A 91 1.63 12.63 5.52
N GLU A 92 2.03 12.61 6.77
CA GLU A 92 1.14 12.31 7.90
C GLU A 92 0.06 13.39 8.05
N ASP A 93 0.42 14.66 7.87
CA ASP A 93 -0.53 15.78 7.83
C ASP A 93 -1.55 15.61 6.70
N LEU A 94 -1.14 15.15 5.51
CA LEU A 94 -2.05 14.84 4.41
C LEU A 94 -2.99 13.67 4.76
N VAL A 95 -2.48 12.61 5.38
CA VAL A 95 -3.31 11.47 5.85
C VAL A 95 -4.38 11.95 6.83
N HIS A 96 -4.01 12.79 7.81
CA HIS A 96 -4.97 13.35 8.76
C HIS A 96 -5.98 14.30 8.11
N ALA A 97 -5.55 15.12 7.15
CA ALA A 97 -6.43 16.00 6.40
C ALA A 97 -7.45 15.20 5.56
N LEU A 98 -6.99 14.15 4.87
CA LEU A 98 -7.85 13.25 4.11
C LEU A 98 -8.83 12.47 5.01
N HIS A 99 -8.37 12.00 6.17
CA HIS A 99 -9.24 11.33 7.14
C HIS A 99 -10.35 12.27 7.63
N LYS A 100 -10.01 13.51 8.00
CA LYS A 100 -10.99 14.52 8.40
C LYS A 100 -11.99 14.83 7.27
N ALA A 101 -11.50 14.99 6.04
CA ALA A 101 -12.33 15.22 4.86
C ALA A 101 -13.26 14.04 4.58
N ALA A 102 -12.77 12.80 4.70
CA ALA A 102 -13.57 11.59 4.52
C ALA A 102 -14.72 11.53 5.55
N ARG A 103 -14.45 11.84 6.80
CA ARG A 103 -15.48 11.91 7.86
C ARG A 103 -16.51 13.00 7.63
N SER A 104 -16.13 14.12 7.01
CA SER A 104 -17.05 15.20 6.64
C SER A 104 -17.69 15.01 5.26
N LEU A 105 -17.42 13.90 4.58
CA LEU A 105 -17.87 13.56 3.23
C LEU A 105 -17.47 14.62 2.19
N ASP A 106 -16.33 15.30 2.39
CA ASP A 106 -15.78 16.29 1.46
C ASP A 106 -15.07 15.59 0.29
N LYS A 107 -15.88 15.04 -0.60
CA LYS A 107 -15.43 14.33 -1.79
C LYS A 107 -14.46 15.16 -2.63
N LYS A 108 -14.77 16.45 -2.84
CA LYS A 108 -13.96 17.33 -3.71
C LYS A 108 -12.54 17.50 -3.16
N PHE A 109 -12.41 17.79 -1.87
CA PHE A 109 -11.10 17.90 -1.24
C PHE A 109 -10.29 16.59 -1.37
N ILE A 110 -10.93 15.44 -1.13
CA ILE A 110 -10.26 14.14 -1.21
C ILE A 110 -9.74 13.89 -2.62
N GLU A 111 -10.57 14.08 -3.65
CA GLU A 111 -10.19 13.90 -5.05
C GLU A 111 -9.03 14.81 -5.46
N ASP A 112 -9.15 16.11 -5.18
CA ASP A 112 -8.14 17.10 -5.56
C ASP A 112 -6.79 16.83 -4.85
N ALA A 113 -6.83 16.48 -3.57
CA ALA A 113 -5.64 16.18 -2.79
C ALA A 113 -4.94 14.89 -3.25
N LEU A 114 -5.72 13.83 -3.56
CA LEU A 114 -5.17 12.56 -4.05
C LEU A 114 -4.56 12.71 -5.45
N ARG A 115 -5.25 13.40 -6.39
CA ARG A 115 -4.70 13.67 -7.73
C ARG A 115 -3.38 14.42 -7.64
N LYS A 116 -3.36 15.51 -6.84
CA LYS A 116 -2.15 16.30 -6.64
C LYS A 116 -1.01 15.48 -6.04
N ASP A 117 -1.28 14.62 -5.07
CA ASP A 117 -0.27 13.78 -4.44
C ASP A 117 0.29 12.74 -5.42
N ILE A 118 -0.58 12.10 -6.22
CA ILE A 118 -0.19 11.14 -7.26
C ILE A 118 0.63 11.82 -8.35
N ASP A 119 0.25 13.01 -8.80
CA ASP A 119 0.99 13.75 -9.83
C ASP A 119 2.39 14.17 -9.36
N LEU A 120 2.55 14.50 -8.08
CA LEU A 120 3.82 14.92 -7.51
C LEU A 120 4.76 13.77 -7.17
N TYR A 121 4.23 12.65 -6.71
CA TYR A 121 5.04 11.57 -6.12
C TYR A 121 4.87 10.22 -6.83
N GLY A 122 3.92 10.10 -7.73
CA GLY A 122 3.57 8.87 -8.41
C GLY A 122 2.66 7.95 -7.59
N VAL A 123 2.00 7.03 -8.28
CA VAL A 123 1.01 6.10 -7.70
C VAL A 123 1.60 5.26 -6.58
N VAL A 124 2.80 4.68 -6.78
CA VAL A 124 3.41 3.77 -5.80
C VAL A 124 3.72 4.47 -4.48
N ALA A 125 4.27 5.69 -4.54
CA ALA A 125 4.56 6.46 -3.34
C ALA A 125 3.28 6.93 -2.64
N SER A 126 2.30 7.44 -3.39
CA SER A 126 1.00 7.86 -2.85
C SER A 126 0.23 6.70 -2.23
N TRP A 127 0.19 5.54 -2.90
CA TRP A 127 -0.39 4.32 -2.35
C TRP A 127 0.22 3.97 -1.00
N SER A 128 1.54 3.96 -0.97
CA SER A 128 2.28 3.42 0.15
C SER A 128 2.41 4.37 1.34
N GLU A 129 2.50 5.67 1.09
CA GLU A 129 2.83 6.67 2.12
C GLU A 129 1.61 7.51 2.56
N VAL A 130 0.52 7.45 1.78
CA VAL A 130 -0.71 8.20 2.08
C VAL A 130 -1.93 7.28 2.14
N ILE A 131 -2.21 6.53 1.05
CA ILE A 131 -3.48 5.81 0.92
C ILE A 131 -3.56 4.62 1.88
N VAL A 132 -2.52 3.78 1.95
CA VAL A 132 -2.51 2.64 2.90
C VAL A 132 -2.57 3.11 4.35
N PRO A 133 -1.80 4.12 4.82
CA PRO A 133 -1.97 4.68 6.16
C PRO A 133 -3.38 5.21 6.44
N LEU A 134 -4.00 5.88 5.47
CA LEU A 134 -5.38 6.37 5.59
C LEU A 134 -6.39 5.21 5.74
N LEU A 135 -6.28 4.18 4.91
CA LEU A 135 -7.16 3.00 4.99
C LEU A 135 -7.00 2.25 6.32
N VAL A 136 -5.76 2.13 6.81
CA VAL A 136 -5.49 1.55 8.13
C VAL A 136 -6.14 2.37 9.25
N LEU A 137 -6.03 3.70 9.19
CA LEU A 137 -6.62 4.60 10.18
C LEU A 137 -8.15 4.45 10.24
N ILE A 138 -8.81 4.39 9.08
CA ILE A 138 -10.27 4.20 8.99
C ILE A 138 -10.66 2.81 9.50
N GLY A 139 -9.91 1.76 9.14
CA GLY A 139 -10.16 0.40 9.61
C GLY A 139 -10.02 0.26 11.13
N GLU A 140 -8.98 0.86 11.73
CA GLU A 140 -8.80 0.89 13.19
C GLU A 140 -9.93 1.65 13.90
N GLU A 141 -10.46 2.71 13.29
CA GLU A 141 -11.60 3.45 13.85
C GLU A 141 -12.86 2.59 13.83
N TRP A 142 -13.13 1.92 12.70
CA TRP A 142 -14.26 1.01 12.57
C TRP A 142 -14.17 -0.17 13.58
N GLU A 143 -13.00 -0.78 13.74
CA GLU A 143 -12.81 -1.86 14.73
C GLU A 143 -13.15 -1.41 16.16
N LYS A 144 -12.85 -0.16 16.51
CA LYS A 144 -13.08 0.40 17.85
C LYS A 144 -14.52 0.87 18.06
N THR A 145 -15.15 1.44 17.04
CA THR A 145 -16.43 2.16 17.17
C THR A 145 -17.60 1.44 16.53
N GLN A 146 -17.32 0.49 15.62
CA GLN A 146 -18.32 -0.18 14.75
C GLN A 146 -19.16 0.83 13.93
N THR A 147 -18.59 2.02 13.65
CA THR A 147 -19.21 3.10 12.85
C THR A 147 -18.25 3.57 11.76
N GLY A 148 -18.74 4.25 10.71
CA GLY A 148 -17.91 4.84 9.66
C GLY A 148 -17.74 3.94 8.42
N ILE A 149 -18.58 2.91 8.26
CA ILE A 149 -18.54 2.07 7.04
C ILE A 149 -18.85 2.88 5.78
N GLU A 150 -19.70 3.91 5.91
CA GLU A 150 -20.02 4.86 4.84
C GLU A 150 -18.80 5.69 4.42
N VAL A 151 -17.89 5.99 5.36
CA VAL A 151 -16.64 6.71 5.09
C VAL A 151 -15.70 5.83 4.28
N GLU A 152 -15.56 4.56 4.64
CA GLU A 152 -14.75 3.59 3.91
C GLU A 152 -15.28 3.36 2.50
N HIS A 153 -16.61 3.21 2.33
CA HIS A 153 -17.23 3.06 1.03
C HIS A 153 -17.01 4.28 0.14
N LEU A 154 -17.26 5.49 0.67
CA LEU A 154 -17.02 6.73 -0.08
C LEU A 154 -15.58 6.85 -0.53
N LEU A 155 -14.63 6.63 0.39
CA LEU A 155 -13.21 6.71 0.09
C LEU A 155 -12.79 5.67 -0.94
N SER A 156 -13.27 4.43 -0.81
CA SER A 156 -12.98 3.36 -1.77
C SER A 156 -13.45 3.70 -3.18
N GLU A 157 -14.64 4.28 -3.34
CA GLU A 157 -15.15 4.70 -4.65
C GLU A 157 -14.38 5.89 -5.24
N ILE A 158 -14.00 6.86 -4.40
CA ILE A 158 -13.15 7.98 -4.82
C ILE A 158 -11.79 7.47 -5.30
N LEU A 159 -11.14 6.61 -4.54
CA LEU A 159 -9.83 6.02 -4.90
C LEU A 159 -9.91 5.23 -6.20
N LYS A 160 -10.95 4.41 -6.39
CA LYS A 160 -11.18 3.70 -7.65
C LYS A 160 -11.36 4.65 -8.83
N SER A 161 -12.05 5.79 -8.63
CA SER A 161 -12.22 6.81 -9.69
C SER A 161 -10.89 7.44 -10.07
N VAL A 162 -10.14 7.93 -9.08
CA VAL A 162 -8.82 8.56 -9.30
C VAL A 162 -7.85 7.60 -10.00
N PHE A 163 -7.80 6.34 -9.57
CA PHE A 163 -6.93 5.35 -10.21
C PHE A 163 -7.38 5.00 -11.63
N ARG A 164 -8.69 4.93 -11.91
CA ARG A 164 -9.18 4.70 -13.28
C ARG A 164 -8.84 5.86 -14.21
N GLU A 165 -8.99 7.09 -13.75
CA GLU A 165 -8.58 8.28 -14.49
C GLU A 165 -7.09 8.18 -14.85
N LYS A 166 -6.23 7.91 -13.85
CA LYS A 166 -4.79 7.76 -14.06
C LYS A 166 -4.43 6.61 -15.02
N SER A 167 -5.13 5.49 -14.91
CA SER A 167 -4.92 4.34 -15.81
C SER A 167 -5.33 4.64 -17.25
N ALA A 168 -6.23 5.59 -17.48
CA ALA A 168 -6.69 5.98 -18.82
C ALA A 168 -5.73 6.97 -19.53
N GLU A 169 -4.71 7.50 -18.86
CA GLU A 169 -3.76 8.46 -19.45
C GLU A 169 -2.75 7.80 -20.42
N ILE A 170 -2.75 6.48 -20.57
CA ILE A 170 -1.84 5.79 -21.51
C ILE A 170 -2.22 6.15 -22.94
N ALA A 171 -1.34 6.85 -23.64
CA ALA A 171 -1.51 7.16 -25.04
C ALA A 171 -0.94 6.04 -25.95
N GLU A 172 0.28 5.60 -25.68
CA GLU A 172 0.98 4.58 -26.46
C GLU A 172 1.58 3.51 -25.53
N PRO A 173 0.89 2.36 -25.37
CA PRO A 173 1.40 1.27 -24.54
C PRO A 173 2.73 0.71 -25.09
N CYS A 174 3.70 0.47 -24.21
CA CYS A 174 4.96 -0.16 -24.56
C CYS A 174 4.85 -1.69 -24.74
N ASN A 175 3.77 -2.29 -24.23
CA ASN A 175 3.50 -3.72 -24.34
C ASN A 175 2.52 -4.03 -25.48
N PRO A 176 2.83 -4.99 -26.38
CA PRO A 176 1.97 -5.33 -27.52
C PRO A 176 0.68 -6.05 -27.13
N ARG A 177 0.63 -6.62 -25.94
CA ARG A 177 -0.55 -7.27 -25.35
C ARG A 177 -0.68 -6.86 -23.89
N PRO A 178 -1.88 -6.48 -23.42
CA PRO A 178 -2.10 -6.05 -22.06
C PRO A 178 -1.79 -7.12 -21.00
N VAL A 179 -1.31 -6.69 -19.85
CA VAL A 179 -1.19 -7.53 -18.65
C VAL A 179 -2.58 -7.75 -18.07
N LEU A 180 -2.90 -8.99 -17.69
CA LEU A 180 -4.21 -9.34 -17.12
C LEU A 180 -4.20 -9.16 -15.61
N LEU A 181 -5.17 -8.40 -15.09
CA LEU A 181 -5.37 -8.16 -13.66
C LEU A 181 -6.76 -8.65 -13.25
N ALA A 182 -6.83 -9.52 -12.24
CA ALA A 182 -8.08 -10.07 -11.72
C ALA A 182 -8.02 -10.33 -10.22
N SER A 183 -9.14 -10.13 -9.51
CA SER A 183 -9.36 -10.73 -8.19
C SER A 183 -9.95 -12.12 -8.37
N VAL A 184 -9.44 -13.08 -7.62
CA VAL A 184 -9.78 -14.49 -7.77
C VAL A 184 -11.01 -14.92 -6.98
N GLY A 185 -11.77 -15.87 -7.51
CA GLY A 185 -12.87 -16.50 -6.81
C GLY A 185 -13.91 -15.50 -6.28
N GLU A 186 -14.18 -15.57 -4.99
CA GLU A 186 -15.14 -14.70 -4.31
C GLU A 186 -14.49 -13.40 -3.74
N GLU A 187 -13.25 -13.08 -4.14
CA GLU A 187 -12.56 -11.88 -3.67
C GLU A 187 -13.21 -10.59 -4.18
N THR A 188 -13.76 -9.82 -3.25
CA THR A 188 -14.45 -8.55 -3.54
C THR A 188 -13.52 -7.34 -3.50
N HIS A 189 -12.37 -7.46 -2.82
CA HIS A 189 -11.41 -6.37 -2.70
C HIS A 189 -10.65 -6.21 -4.01
N SER A 190 -10.83 -5.10 -4.67
CA SER A 190 -10.16 -4.79 -5.95
C SER A 190 -9.35 -3.49 -5.93
N LEU A 191 -9.38 -2.74 -4.82
CA LEU A 191 -8.73 -1.44 -4.77
C LEU A 191 -7.22 -1.51 -5.05
N ALA A 192 -6.53 -2.51 -4.51
CA ALA A 192 -5.11 -2.73 -4.78
C ALA A 192 -4.83 -3.02 -6.27
N LEU A 193 -5.75 -3.66 -6.98
CA LEU A 193 -5.64 -3.87 -8.43
C LEU A 193 -5.80 -2.56 -9.20
N HIS A 194 -6.67 -1.64 -8.76
CA HIS A 194 -6.79 -0.30 -9.37
C HIS A 194 -5.49 0.48 -9.19
N ALA A 195 -4.90 0.44 -8.00
CA ALA A 195 -3.59 1.05 -7.75
C ALA A 195 -2.49 0.43 -8.64
N LEU A 196 -2.48 -0.91 -8.78
CA LEU A 196 -1.52 -1.59 -9.66
C LEU A 196 -1.70 -1.21 -11.13
N ALA A 197 -2.94 -1.18 -11.63
CA ALA A 197 -3.23 -0.76 -13.01
C ALA A 197 -2.71 0.67 -13.28
N SER A 198 -2.94 1.59 -12.33
CA SER A 198 -2.43 2.96 -12.44
C SER A 198 -0.91 3.04 -12.40
N ALA A 199 -0.26 2.27 -11.52
CA ALA A 199 1.20 2.22 -11.43
C ALA A 199 1.84 1.63 -12.70
N LEU A 200 1.18 0.66 -13.33
CA LEU A 200 1.60 0.12 -14.63
C LEU A 200 1.39 1.16 -15.74
N ALA A 201 0.29 1.92 -15.69
CA ALA A 201 0.02 3.00 -16.63
C ALA A 201 1.09 4.09 -16.60
N GLU A 202 1.62 4.47 -15.43
CA GLU A 202 2.77 5.38 -15.30
C GLU A 202 4.04 4.87 -16.02
N LYS A 203 4.10 3.57 -16.31
CA LYS A 203 5.19 2.93 -17.07
C LYS A 203 4.79 2.63 -18.52
N ASN A 204 3.69 3.19 -18.99
CA ASN A 204 3.10 2.91 -20.30
C ASN A 204 2.79 1.43 -20.55
N ILE A 205 2.46 0.68 -19.49
CA ILE A 205 2.07 -0.72 -19.57
C ILE A 205 0.53 -0.79 -19.51
N SER A 206 -0.09 -1.24 -20.60
CA SER A 206 -1.52 -1.44 -20.67
C SER A 206 -1.96 -2.71 -19.96
N THR A 207 -3.18 -2.68 -19.42
CA THR A 207 -3.75 -3.79 -18.65
C THR A 207 -5.15 -4.16 -19.13
N TYR A 208 -5.51 -5.45 -19.02
CA TYR A 208 -6.90 -5.90 -18.98
C TYR A 208 -7.33 -6.06 -17.53
N PHE A 209 -8.25 -5.23 -17.11
CA PHE A 209 -8.75 -5.21 -15.74
C PHE A 209 -10.11 -5.93 -15.65
N LEU A 210 -10.14 -7.15 -15.09
CA LEU A 210 -11.37 -7.91 -14.92
C LEU A 210 -12.12 -7.59 -13.61
N GLY A 211 -11.42 -7.01 -12.63
CA GLY A 211 -12.02 -6.56 -11.38
C GLY A 211 -12.20 -7.65 -10.34
N ALA A 212 -13.21 -7.46 -9.48
CA ALA A 212 -13.55 -8.34 -8.38
C ALA A 212 -14.31 -9.60 -8.85
N ARG A 213 -14.21 -10.68 -8.06
CA ARG A 213 -15.00 -11.92 -8.22
C ARG A 213 -14.92 -12.50 -9.63
N THR A 214 -13.72 -12.64 -10.16
CA THR A 214 -13.51 -13.19 -11.50
C THR A 214 -13.61 -14.71 -11.45
N PRO A 215 -14.63 -15.34 -12.09
CA PRO A 215 -14.72 -16.79 -12.16
C PRO A 215 -13.55 -17.40 -12.95
N LEU A 216 -13.14 -18.60 -12.58
CA LEU A 216 -12.00 -19.29 -13.20
C LEU A 216 -12.23 -19.53 -14.70
N GLU A 217 -13.46 -19.87 -15.11
CA GLU A 217 -13.81 -20.08 -16.50
C GLU A 217 -13.69 -18.79 -17.33
N ALA A 218 -14.09 -17.64 -16.74
CA ALA A 218 -13.93 -16.34 -17.39
C ALA A 218 -12.45 -15.99 -17.55
N LEU A 219 -11.65 -16.22 -16.49
CA LEU A 219 -10.20 -16.02 -16.51
C LEU A 219 -9.54 -16.87 -17.61
N SER A 220 -9.83 -18.18 -17.64
CA SER A 220 -9.33 -19.12 -18.65
C SER A 220 -9.70 -18.69 -20.06
N GLY A 221 -10.97 -18.23 -20.26
CA GLY A 221 -11.45 -17.76 -21.55
C GLY A 221 -10.72 -16.49 -22.03
N VAL A 222 -10.39 -15.55 -21.13
CA VAL A 222 -9.61 -14.36 -21.49
C VAL A 222 -8.15 -14.73 -21.79
N ILE A 223 -7.54 -15.60 -20.99
CA ILE A 223 -6.16 -16.06 -21.20
C ILE A 223 -6.02 -16.71 -22.59
N THR A 224 -6.94 -17.60 -22.94
CA THR A 224 -6.92 -18.30 -24.22
C THR A 224 -7.07 -17.33 -25.40
N ARG A 225 -7.92 -16.31 -25.30
CA ARG A 225 -8.17 -15.37 -26.40
C ARG A 225 -7.09 -14.29 -26.53
N SER A 226 -6.56 -13.78 -25.41
CA SER A 226 -5.65 -12.63 -25.43
C SER A 226 -4.18 -12.99 -25.27
N ALA A 227 -3.87 -14.22 -24.82
CA ALA A 227 -2.52 -14.68 -24.52
C ALA A 227 -1.67 -13.60 -23.84
N PRO A 228 -2.07 -13.11 -22.64
CA PRO A 228 -1.42 -11.99 -22.00
C PRO A 228 0.03 -12.34 -21.65
N PRO A 229 0.97 -11.37 -21.66
CA PRO A 229 2.38 -11.61 -21.34
C PRO A 229 2.59 -11.92 -19.86
N ALA A 230 1.66 -11.47 -19.02
CA ALA A 230 1.64 -11.73 -17.57
C ALA A 230 0.21 -11.68 -17.05
N ILE A 231 -0.01 -12.39 -15.96
CA ILE A 231 -1.30 -12.44 -15.24
C ILE A 231 -1.00 -12.12 -13.78
N PHE A 232 -1.72 -11.17 -13.22
CA PHE A 232 -1.68 -10.87 -11.80
C PHE A 232 -3.02 -11.22 -11.16
N LEU A 233 -2.99 -12.16 -10.22
CA LEU A 233 -4.14 -12.61 -9.46
C LEU A 233 -4.07 -12.05 -8.04
N TRP A 234 -5.14 -11.41 -7.61
CA TRP A 234 -5.25 -10.78 -6.30
C TRP A 234 -6.19 -11.54 -5.38
N ALA A 235 -5.72 -11.81 -4.17
CA ALA A 235 -6.53 -12.25 -3.05
C ALA A 235 -6.09 -11.52 -1.79
N GLN A 236 -6.97 -10.74 -1.19
CA GLN A 236 -6.71 -10.04 0.07
C GLN A 236 -6.97 -10.96 1.27
N LEU A 237 -8.01 -11.76 1.17
CA LEU A 237 -8.39 -12.71 2.20
C LEU A 237 -7.71 -14.05 1.98
N SER A 238 -7.13 -14.63 3.03
CA SER A 238 -6.34 -15.86 2.95
C SER A 238 -7.10 -17.05 2.37
N HIS A 239 -8.42 -17.14 2.63
CA HIS A 239 -9.26 -18.21 2.10
C HIS A 239 -9.51 -18.09 0.59
N ASN A 240 -9.39 -16.88 0.02
CA ASN A 240 -9.48 -16.67 -1.43
C ASN A 240 -8.14 -16.90 -2.14
N GLY A 241 -7.02 -16.91 -1.41
CA GLY A 241 -5.67 -17.03 -1.97
C GLY A 241 -5.10 -18.44 -2.00
N ASP A 242 -5.92 -19.46 -1.89
CA ASP A 242 -5.46 -20.85 -1.97
C ASP A 242 -5.18 -21.22 -3.42
N SER A 243 -3.87 -21.28 -3.77
CA SER A 243 -3.41 -21.56 -5.14
C SER A 243 -3.78 -22.94 -5.68
N ARG A 244 -4.34 -23.84 -4.86
CA ARG A 244 -4.83 -25.15 -5.32
C ARG A 244 -6.09 -25.07 -6.16
N PHE A 245 -6.75 -23.92 -6.16
CA PHE A 245 -7.98 -23.66 -6.91
C PHE A 245 -7.78 -22.87 -8.21
N TYR A 246 -6.51 -22.53 -8.57
CA TYR A 246 -6.19 -21.74 -9.76
C TYR A 246 -5.11 -22.35 -10.64
#